data_196f1a818f45015c141ac51bc27927fb
#
_entry.id   196f1a818f45015c141ac51bc27927fb
#
_cell.length_a   1.000
_cell.length_b   1.000
_cell.length_c   1.000
_cell.angle_alpha   90.00
_cell.angle_beta   90.00
_cell.angle_gamma   90.00
#
_symmetry.space_group_name_H-M   'P 1'
#
loop_
_entity.id
_entity.type
_entity.pdbx_description
1 polymer ?
#
loop_
_entity_poly.entity_id
_entity_poly.type
_entity_poly.pdbx_seq_one_letter_code
_entity_poly.pdbx_strand_id
1 'polypeptide(L)'
;MEKKVNTLIIGAGITGLSLASFLDTDDYLIVEKDSEVGGYCKTTIRNGFVWDYSGHFFHFNNQEIKDYVLENIECDVVTVNKKSHIHYKDRYIDFPFQNNIDQLPTDEFVECLYDLRNTGNGEVNTFTDFVKNTLGESICDKFIIPYNEKLYACDLNNLDYDSMGRFFPKPTNFDDLLSQLKNKNKTESYNDTFIYPTGGSVEFVKSLLKRVNEDNILLNTEIIGIDLEKKIAQTNNGYIKFNKLVNTMPFDTFMKLTGEKVDELSSNKVVVFNLGFDKPTDINSNWVYYPGDEIFYRVGFYNNIFGTDKMSLYVEIGMDKTQEVNEEQLLEKVLNDLSRVGVIKEHNLIDHQVIVMNPAYVHITKKSKEIYNNWSKK
;
A
#
# COMPACT_ATOMS: atom_id res chain seq x y z
N MET A 1 -11.24 34.36 1.03
CA MET A 1 -10.78 34.83 2.37
C MET A 1 -9.25 34.85 2.35
N GLU A 2 -8.60 35.90 2.89
CA GLU A 2 -7.13 35.90 3.01
C GLU A 2 -6.75 35.45 4.42
N LYS A 3 -5.96 34.38 4.52
CA LYS A 3 -5.38 33.88 5.79
C LYS A 3 -3.87 34.02 5.74
N LYS A 4 -3.25 34.21 6.91
CA LYS A 4 -1.79 34.20 7.07
C LYS A 4 -1.42 33.26 8.20
N VAL A 5 -0.42 32.41 7.96
CA VAL A 5 0.04 31.39 8.91
C VAL A 5 1.56 31.20 8.78
N ASN A 6 2.20 30.79 9.86
CA ASN A 6 3.63 30.48 9.81
C ASN A 6 3.89 29.19 9.04
N THR A 7 3.17 28.12 9.34
CA THR A 7 3.35 26.82 8.66
C THR A 7 2.05 26.39 8.01
N LEU A 8 2.04 26.28 6.69
CA LEU A 8 0.96 25.67 5.92
C LEU A 8 1.30 24.20 5.66
N ILE A 9 0.42 23.29 6.07
CA ILE A 9 0.52 21.85 5.84
C ILE A 9 -0.57 21.49 4.83
N ILE A 10 -0.17 20.87 3.71
CA ILE A 10 -1.12 20.45 2.67
C ILE A 10 -1.37 18.95 2.81
N GLY A 11 -2.61 18.60 3.12
CA GLY A 11 -3.08 17.24 3.35
C GLY A 11 -3.20 16.89 4.83
N ALA A 12 -4.39 16.42 5.22
CA ALA A 12 -4.69 15.88 6.55
C ALA A 12 -4.64 14.35 6.60
N GLY A 13 -3.76 13.73 5.81
CA GLY A 13 -3.40 12.33 5.94
C GLY A 13 -2.46 12.10 7.13
N ILE A 14 -2.05 10.86 7.35
CA ILE A 14 -1.17 10.47 8.46
C ILE A 14 0.08 11.36 8.55
N THR A 15 0.73 11.68 7.43
CA THR A 15 1.95 12.49 7.41
C THR A 15 1.70 13.90 7.91
N GLY A 16 0.65 14.57 7.40
CA GLY A 16 0.33 15.95 7.81
C GLY A 16 -0.12 16.03 9.26
N LEU A 17 -0.97 15.09 9.69
CA LEU A 17 -1.43 15.01 11.08
C LEU A 17 -0.29 14.65 12.03
N SER A 18 0.61 13.72 11.66
CA SER A 18 1.80 13.40 12.48
C SER A 18 2.67 14.63 12.67
N LEU A 19 2.95 15.39 11.60
CA LEU A 19 3.72 16.62 11.75
C LEU A 19 3.04 17.57 12.72
N ALA A 20 1.75 17.86 12.51
CA ALA A 20 1.01 18.79 13.36
C ALA A 20 0.97 18.35 14.83
N SER A 21 0.82 17.05 15.09
CA SER A 21 0.78 16.50 16.46
C SER A 21 2.09 16.64 17.24
N PHE A 22 3.22 16.88 16.55
CA PHE A 22 4.54 17.08 17.16
C PHE A 22 5.08 18.51 17.05
N LEU A 23 4.27 19.46 16.53
CA LEU A 23 4.65 20.87 16.55
C LEU A 23 4.41 21.49 17.95
N ASP A 24 5.41 22.18 18.47
CA ASP A 24 5.32 22.92 19.74
C ASP A 24 4.66 24.31 19.56
N THR A 25 3.76 24.49 18.62
CA THR A 25 3.11 25.75 18.28
C THR A 25 1.78 25.54 17.59
N ASP A 26 0.82 26.41 17.83
CA ASP A 26 -0.46 26.47 17.13
C ASP A 26 -0.44 27.38 15.88
N ASP A 27 0.70 27.98 15.53
CA ASP A 27 0.82 28.81 14.32
C ASP A 27 1.07 27.96 13.06
N TYR A 28 0.14 27.03 12.84
CA TYR A 28 0.06 26.21 11.64
C TYR A 28 -1.40 26.13 11.15
N LEU A 29 -1.55 25.74 9.88
CA LEU A 29 -2.84 25.48 9.26
C LEU A 29 -2.72 24.24 8.38
N ILE A 30 -3.61 23.29 8.56
CA ILE A 30 -3.74 22.11 7.69
C ILE A 30 -4.87 22.39 6.70
N VAL A 31 -4.65 22.12 5.42
CA VAL A 31 -5.69 22.16 4.39
C VAL A 31 -5.91 20.76 3.83
N GLU A 32 -7.17 20.34 3.78
CA GLU A 32 -7.59 19.03 3.28
C GLU A 32 -8.73 19.22 2.26
N LYS A 33 -8.58 18.58 1.10
CA LYS A 33 -9.58 18.64 0.03
C LYS A 33 -10.86 17.87 0.35
N ASP A 34 -10.70 16.76 1.11
CA ASP A 34 -11.82 15.89 1.47
C ASP A 34 -12.65 16.50 2.60
N SER A 35 -13.84 15.96 2.83
CA SER A 35 -14.74 16.32 3.92
C SER A 35 -14.33 15.77 5.28
N GLU A 36 -13.28 14.93 5.32
CA GLU A 36 -12.76 14.28 6.53
C GLU A 36 -11.24 14.07 6.43
N VAL A 37 -10.59 13.96 7.56
CA VAL A 37 -9.16 13.69 7.69
C VAL A 37 -8.85 12.19 7.49
N GLY A 38 -7.54 11.85 7.37
CA GLY A 38 -7.05 10.47 7.38
C GLY A 38 -6.39 10.02 6.09
N GLY A 39 -6.63 10.71 4.96
CA GLY A 39 -6.09 10.30 3.66
C GLY A 39 -6.61 8.90 3.29
N TYR A 40 -5.72 7.91 3.15
CA TYR A 40 -6.10 6.52 2.90
C TYR A 40 -6.28 5.67 4.18
N CYS A 41 -6.04 6.22 5.37
CA CYS A 41 -6.34 5.56 6.64
C CYS A 41 -7.77 5.89 7.11
N LYS A 42 -8.75 5.58 6.27
CA LYS A 42 -10.18 5.73 6.55
C LYS A 42 -10.83 4.38 6.75
N THR A 43 -11.87 4.33 7.56
CA THR A 43 -12.60 3.09 7.86
C THR A 43 -14.10 3.32 7.68
N THR A 44 -14.76 2.36 7.06
CA THR A 44 -16.21 2.29 6.96
C THR A 44 -16.72 1.13 7.82
N ILE A 45 -17.69 1.38 8.70
CA ILE A 45 -18.37 0.35 9.47
C ILE A 45 -19.80 0.23 8.96
N ARG A 46 -20.12 -0.92 8.36
CA ARG A 46 -21.41 -1.14 7.72
C ARG A 46 -21.83 -2.62 7.78
N ASN A 47 -23.07 -2.87 8.09
CA ASN A 47 -23.64 -4.23 8.18
C ASN A 47 -22.84 -5.22 9.06
N GLY A 48 -22.14 -4.70 10.09
CA GLY A 48 -21.29 -5.48 10.98
C GLY A 48 -19.89 -5.77 10.43
N PHE A 49 -19.53 -5.21 9.27
CA PHE A 49 -18.19 -5.28 8.70
C PHE A 49 -17.42 -3.99 9.01
N VAL A 50 -16.13 -4.14 9.30
CA VAL A 50 -15.16 -3.05 9.45
C VAL A 50 -14.25 -3.11 8.24
N TRP A 51 -14.28 -2.07 7.40
CA TRP A 51 -13.58 -2.01 6.13
C TRP A 51 -12.70 -0.78 6.03
N ASP A 52 -11.43 -1.00 5.78
CA ASP A 52 -10.47 0.05 5.50
C ASP A 52 -10.29 0.29 3.99
N TYR A 53 -9.56 1.32 3.65
CA TYR A 53 -9.07 1.58 2.30
C TYR A 53 -7.89 0.66 1.98
N SER A 54 -8.14 -0.68 1.88
CA SER A 54 -7.13 -1.73 1.89
C SER A 54 -6.56 -2.05 3.29
N GLY A 55 -5.73 -3.12 3.40
CA GLY A 55 -5.12 -3.52 4.66
C GLY A 55 -3.98 -2.58 5.09
N HIS A 56 -4.19 -1.86 6.18
CA HIS A 56 -3.19 -0.97 6.77
C HIS A 56 -2.69 -1.57 8.09
N PHE A 57 -1.69 -2.45 8.01
CA PHE A 57 -1.13 -3.16 9.17
C PHE A 57 -0.13 -2.30 9.92
N PHE A 58 -0.27 -2.18 11.24
CA PHE A 58 0.57 -1.33 12.06
C PHE A 58 1.84 -2.06 12.48
N HIS A 59 2.97 -1.54 12.00
CA HIS A 59 4.31 -1.97 12.38
C HIS A 59 5.07 -0.77 12.93
N PHE A 60 5.66 -0.91 14.11
CA PHE A 60 6.39 0.16 14.76
C PHE A 60 7.86 -0.24 14.96
N ASN A 61 8.77 0.61 14.50
CA ASN A 61 10.22 0.50 14.76
C ASN A 61 10.65 1.33 15.95
N ASN A 62 9.82 2.26 16.41
CA ASN A 62 10.07 3.14 17.52
C ASN A 62 9.06 2.84 18.62
N GLN A 63 9.55 2.47 19.79
CA GLN A 63 8.71 2.08 20.93
C GLN A 63 7.92 3.28 21.47
N GLU A 64 8.50 4.47 21.53
CA GLU A 64 7.84 5.67 22.02
C GLU A 64 6.63 6.04 21.15
N ILE A 65 6.77 5.94 19.81
CA ILE A 65 5.64 6.16 18.87
C ILE A 65 4.58 5.08 19.05
N LYS A 66 4.99 3.82 19.23
CA LYS A 66 4.08 2.71 19.49
C LYS A 66 3.26 2.94 20.75
N ASP A 67 3.94 3.27 21.85
CA ASP A 67 3.30 3.49 23.15
C ASP A 67 2.31 4.68 23.05
N TYR A 68 2.74 5.79 22.45
CA TYR A 68 1.87 6.93 22.22
C TYR A 68 0.60 6.57 21.41
N VAL A 69 0.74 5.84 20.31
CA VAL A 69 -0.41 5.45 19.48
C VAL A 69 -1.34 4.54 20.28
N LEU A 70 -0.80 3.51 20.95
CA LEU A 70 -1.61 2.54 21.70
C LEU A 70 -2.33 3.16 22.90
N GLU A 71 -1.70 4.08 23.63
CA GLU A 71 -2.30 4.81 24.75
C GLU A 71 -3.48 5.70 24.29
N ASN A 72 -3.50 6.10 23.02
CA ASN A 72 -4.50 7.00 22.47
C ASN A 72 -5.56 6.32 21.59
N ILE A 73 -5.48 5.01 21.37
CA ILE A 73 -6.54 4.22 20.72
C ILE A 73 -7.62 3.89 21.77
N GLU A 74 -8.90 4.09 21.40
CA GLU A 74 -10.04 3.94 22.32
C GLU A 74 -10.79 2.60 22.16
N CYS A 75 -10.36 1.75 21.24
CA CYS A 75 -10.92 0.43 21.02
C CYS A 75 -9.90 -0.67 21.31
N ASP A 76 -10.36 -1.93 21.33
CA ASP A 76 -9.47 -3.07 21.47
C ASP A 76 -8.48 -3.15 20.30
N VAL A 77 -7.26 -3.61 20.62
CA VAL A 77 -6.20 -3.81 19.63
C VAL A 77 -5.81 -5.28 19.63
N VAL A 78 -5.88 -5.91 18.46
CA VAL A 78 -5.46 -7.29 18.29
C VAL A 78 -4.01 -7.37 17.83
N THR A 79 -3.25 -8.32 18.39
CA THR A 79 -1.93 -8.70 17.89
C THR A 79 -2.08 -9.95 17.05
N VAL A 80 -1.64 -9.88 15.81
CA VAL A 80 -1.82 -10.92 14.81
C VAL A 80 -0.47 -11.48 14.37
N ASN A 81 -0.32 -12.80 14.43
CA ASN A 81 0.78 -13.49 13.77
C ASN A 81 0.50 -13.50 12.27
N LYS A 82 1.41 -12.91 11.50
CA LYS A 82 1.26 -12.79 10.06
C LYS A 82 1.23 -14.16 9.39
N LYS A 83 0.17 -14.41 8.63
CA LYS A 83 0.04 -15.55 7.74
C LYS A 83 -0.28 -15.05 6.35
N SER A 84 0.69 -15.09 5.46
CA SER A 84 0.53 -14.68 4.08
C SER A 84 1.02 -15.76 3.14
N HIS A 85 0.27 -15.98 2.08
CA HIS A 85 0.54 -17.02 1.11
C HIS A 85 0.49 -16.46 -0.32
N ILE A 86 0.99 -17.25 -1.25
CA ILE A 86 0.89 -17.01 -2.68
C ILE A 86 0.07 -18.14 -3.26
N HIS A 87 -1.02 -17.83 -3.95
CA HIS A 87 -1.78 -18.79 -4.71
C HIS A 87 -1.05 -19.06 -6.03
N TYR A 88 -0.44 -20.22 -6.12
CA TYR A 88 0.31 -20.63 -7.29
C TYR A 88 -0.29 -21.93 -7.87
N LYS A 89 -0.90 -21.81 -9.05
CA LYS A 89 -1.69 -22.89 -9.66
C LYS A 89 -2.82 -23.33 -8.71
N ASP A 90 -2.75 -24.54 -8.19
CA ASP A 90 -3.77 -25.14 -7.33
C ASP A 90 -3.34 -25.28 -5.85
N ARG A 91 -2.30 -24.55 -5.43
CA ARG A 91 -1.73 -24.64 -4.07
C ARG A 91 -1.39 -23.28 -3.48
N TYR A 92 -1.21 -23.28 -2.19
CA TYR A 92 -0.72 -22.11 -1.43
C TYR A 92 0.75 -22.33 -1.08
N ILE A 93 1.60 -21.37 -1.48
CA ILE A 93 3.02 -21.31 -1.13
C ILE A 93 3.18 -20.26 -0.04
N ASP A 94 3.94 -20.54 1.00
CA ASP A 94 4.25 -19.57 2.06
C ASP A 94 5.00 -18.35 1.49
N PHE A 95 4.69 -17.15 1.97
CA PHE A 95 5.43 -15.95 1.61
C PHE A 95 6.66 -15.76 2.53
N PRO A 96 7.82 -15.34 2.01
CA PRO A 96 8.09 -14.93 0.63
C PRO A 96 8.39 -16.13 -0.29
N PHE A 97 8.01 -16.03 -1.55
CA PHE A 97 8.06 -17.12 -2.54
C PHE A 97 9.46 -17.76 -2.65
N GLN A 98 10.50 -16.92 -2.77
CA GLN A 98 11.88 -17.39 -2.97
C GLN A 98 12.43 -18.21 -1.79
N ASN A 99 11.88 -18.05 -0.59
CA ASN A 99 12.31 -18.81 0.59
C ASN A 99 11.52 -20.11 0.78
N ASN A 100 10.47 -20.33 -0.01
CA ASN A 100 9.55 -21.45 0.12
C ASN A 100 9.36 -22.19 -1.22
N ILE A 101 10.35 -22.12 -2.11
CA ILE A 101 10.33 -22.81 -3.42
C ILE A 101 10.31 -24.32 -3.29
N ASP A 102 10.71 -24.90 -2.14
CA ASP A 102 10.60 -26.33 -1.83
C ASP A 102 9.13 -26.82 -1.75
N GLN A 103 8.17 -25.92 -1.66
CA GLN A 103 6.74 -26.22 -1.71
C GLN A 103 6.20 -26.33 -3.15
N LEU A 104 7.02 -26.02 -4.15
CA LEU A 104 6.71 -26.20 -5.57
C LEU A 104 6.76 -27.68 -5.99
N PRO A 105 6.18 -28.06 -7.14
CA PRO A 105 6.47 -29.33 -7.78
C PRO A 105 7.99 -29.55 -7.95
N THR A 106 8.45 -30.79 -7.84
CA THR A 106 9.89 -31.10 -7.79
C THR A 106 10.66 -30.58 -9.00
N ASP A 107 10.09 -30.65 -10.18
CA ASP A 107 10.69 -30.14 -11.43
C ASP A 107 10.86 -28.62 -11.38
N GLU A 108 9.83 -27.91 -10.98
CA GLU A 108 9.86 -26.43 -10.83
C GLU A 108 10.80 -25.98 -9.68
N PHE A 109 10.86 -26.74 -8.60
CA PHE A 109 11.81 -26.51 -7.52
C PHE A 109 13.26 -26.61 -8.00
N VAL A 110 13.59 -27.68 -8.73
CA VAL A 110 14.94 -27.90 -9.30
C VAL A 110 15.30 -26.81 -10.30
N GLU A 111 14.34 -26.38 -11.13
CA GLU A 111 14.51 -25.28 -12.07
C GLU A 111 14.84 -23.96 -11.34
N CYS A 112 14.06 -23.61 -10.31
CA CYS A 112 14.33 -22.43 -9.49
C CYS A 112 15.71 -22.47 -8.81
N LEU A 113 16.12 -23.62 -8.28
CA LEU A 113 17.46 -23.77 -7.68
C LEU A 113 18.57 -23.62 -8.71
N TYR A 114 18.39 -24.17 -9.90
CA TYR A 114 19.39 -24.07 -10.98
C TYR A 114 19.59 -22.63 -11.40
N ASP A 115 18.48 -21.91 -11.64
CA ASP A 115 18.53 -20.52 -12.06
C ASP A 115 19.12 -19.62 -10.97
N LEU A 116 18.71 -19.80 -9.71
CA LEU A 116 19.22 -19.02 -8.58
C LEU A 116 20.75 -19.20 -8.42
N ARG A 117 21.27 -20.40 -8.66
CA ARG A 117 22.73 -20.65 -8.61
C ARG A 117 23.49 -19.90 -9.69
N ASN A 118 22.85 -19.60 -10.80
CA ASN A 118 23.48 -18.97 -11.97
C ASN A 118 23.20 -17.48 -12.08
N THR A 119 22.73 -16.85 -11.01
CA THR A 119 22.46 -15.39 -10.94
C THR A 119 23.75 -14.55 -10.84
N GLY A 120 23.65 -13.25 -10.99
CA GLY A 120 24.72 -12.29 -10.68
C GLY A 120 25.64 -11.90 -11.85
N ASN A 121 25.33 -12.30 -13.09
CA ASN A 121 26.22 -12.06 -14.24
C ASN A 121 25.70 -11.03 -15.26
N GLY A 122 24.55 -10.42 -15.04
CA GLY A 122 23.92 -9.48 -15.96
C GLY A 122 24.11 -8.01 -15.61
N GLU A 123 23.99 -7.14 -16.60
CA GLU A 123 23.84 -5.70 -16.37
C GLU A 123 22.47 -5.43 -15.72
N VAL A 124 22.43 -4.48 -14.77
CA VAL A 124 21.21 -4.13 -14.05
C VAL A 124 20.83 -2.68 -14.38
N ASN A 125 19.82 -2.53 -15.21
CA ASN A 125 19.34 -1.24 -15.66
C ASN A 125 17.88 -0.97 -15.27
N THR A 126 17.07 -2.02 -15.22
CA THR A 126 15.63 -1.97 -14.95
C THR A 126 15.28 -2.83 -13.74
N PHE A 127 14.04 -2.68 -13.27
CA PHE A 127 13.50 -3.57 -12.24
C PHE A 127 13.57 -5.05 -12.65
N THR A 128 13.18 -5.35 -13.90
CA THR A 128 13.21 -6.72 -14.43
C THR A 128 14.62 -7.31 -14.43
N ASP A 129 15.62 -6.52 -14.89
CA ASP A 129 17.03 -6.95 -14.85
C ASP A 129 17.46 -7.25 -13.40
N PHE A 130 17.10 -6.36 -12.48
CA PHE A 130 17.49 -6.50 -11.08
C PHE A 130 16.94 -7.78 -10.46
N VAL A 131 15.63 -8.04 -10.61
CA VAL A 131 15.02 -9.22 -9.99
C VAL A 131 15.51 -10.53 -10.63
N LYS A 132 15.65 -10.56 -11.95
CA LYS A 132 16.19 -11.75 -12.67
C LYS A 132 17.65 -12.02 -12.30
N ASN A 133 18.45 -10.96 -12.21
CA ASN A 133 19.87 -11.09 -11.82
C ASN A 133 20.05 -11.44 -10.34
N THR A 134 19.02 -11.26 -9.51
CA THR A 134 19.06 -11.53 -8.07
C THR A 134 18.45 -12.91 -7.72
N LEU A 135 17.32 -13.26 -8.35
CA LEU A 135 16.50 -14.40 -7.97
C LEU A 135 16.46 -15.53 -9.03
N GLY A 136 17.01 -15.26 -10.22
CA GLY A 136 16.91 -16.16 -11.36
C GLY A 136 15.60 -16.04 -12.13
N GLU A 137 15.58 -16.57 -13.33
CA GLU A 137 14.46 -16.43 -14.27
C GLU A 137 13.21 -17.15 -13.77
N SER A 138 13.35 -18.38 -13.33
CA SER A 138 12.22 -19.22 -12.92
C SER A 138 11.42 -18.67 -11.74
N ILE A 139 12.07 -18.12 -10.72
CA ILE A 139 11.38 -17.47 -9.58
C ILE A 139 10.68 -16.20 -10.05
N CYS A 140 11.35 -15.42 -10.91
CA CYS A 140 10.80 -14.19 -11.42
C CYS A 140 9.56 -14.42 -12.28
N ASP A 141 9.60 -15.36 -13.20
CA ASP A 141 8.49 -15.65 -14.12
C ASP A 141 7.29 -16.31 -13.41
N LYS A 142 7.55 -17.08 -12.34
CA LYS A 142 6.48 -17.73 -11.56
C LYS A 142 5.74 -16.79 -10.61
N PHE A 143 6.43 -15.76 -10.08
CA PHE A 143 5.82 -14.90 -9.08
C PHE A 143 6.16 -13.41 -9.21
N ILE A 144 7.46 -13.04 -9.22
CA ILE A 144 7.84 -11.64 -9.02
C ILE A 144 7.33 -10.75 -10.16
N ILE A 145 7.53 -11.15 -11.41
CA ILE A 145 7.13 -10.36 -12.58
C ILE A 145 5.61 -10.29 -12.69
N PRO A 146 4.87 -11.41 -12.81
CA PRO A 146 3.42 -11.33 -13.02
C PRO A 146 2.67 -10.66 -11.86
N TYR A 147 3.14 -10.83 -10.62
CA TYR A 147 2.58 -10.13 -9.47
C TYR A 147 2.80 -8.61 -9.56
N ASN A 148 4.02 -8.17 -9.88
CA ASN A 148 4.34 -6.75 -9.93
C ASN A 148 3.77 -6.05 -11.17
N GLU A 149 3.59 -6.73 -12.30
CA GLU A 149 2.85 -6.19 -13.45
C GLU A 149 1.41 -5.85 -13.08
N LYS A 150 0.74 -6.71 -12.32
CA LYS A 150 -0.61 -6.44 -11.79
C LYS A 150 -0.61 -5.33 -10.74
N LEU A 151 0.40 -5.33 -9.84
CA LEU A 151 0.52 -4.34 -8.78
C LEU A 151 0.75 -2.94 -9.33
N TYR A 152 1.74 -2.77 -10.23
CA TYR A 152 2.11 -1.46 -10.78
C TYR A 152 1.26 -1.05 -11.98
N ALA A 153 0.61 -2.00 -12.65
CA ALA A 153 -0.17 -1.80 -13.87
C ALA A 153 0.64 -1.06 -14.97
N CYS A 154 1.90 -1.42 -15.13
CA CYS A 154 2.80 -0.87 -16.14
C CYS A 154 3.85 -1.89 -16.58
N ASP A 155 4.57 -1.60 -17.69
CA ASP A 155 5.76 -2.36 -18.08
C ASP A 155 6.87 -2.14 -17.03
N LEU A 156 7.27 -3.21 -16.36
CA LEU A 156 8.29 -3.19 -15.31
C LEU A 156 9.67 -2.79 -15.80
N ASN A 157 9.95 -2.90 -17.12
CA ASN A 157 11.20 -2.42 -17.72
C ASN A 157 11.32 -0.89 -17.69
N ASN A 158 10.23 -0.16 -17.50
CA ASN A 158 10.24 1.28 -17.31
C ASN A 158 10.61 1.68 -15.87
N LEU A 159 10.53 0.76 -14.92
CA LEU A 159 10.87 1.03 -13.53
C LEU A 159 12.39 0.95 -13.30
N ASP A 160 12.87 1.79 -12.41
CA ASP A 160 14.27 1.74 -11.97
C ASP A 160 14.54 0.45 -11.18
N TYR A 161 15.76 -0.03 -11.21
CA TYR A 161 16.17 -1.28 -10.58
C TYR A 161 15.86 -1.32 -9.07
N ASP A 162 15.86 -0.19 -8.37
CA ASP A 162 15.59 -0.10 -6.95
C ASP A 162 14.16 0.40 -6.61
N SER A 163 13.24 0.34 -7.57
CA SER A 163 11.86 0.86 -7.41
C SER A 163 11.11 0.25 -6.23
N MET A 164 11.37 -1.00 -5.85
CA MET A 164 10.80 -1.61 -4.65
C MET A 164 11.49 -1.16 -3.36
N GLY A 165 12.73 -0.66 -3.43
CA GLY A 165 13.49 -0.20 -2.27
C GLY A 165 13.49 -1.21 -1.12
N ARG A 166 13.09 -0.74 0.06
CA ARG A 166 13.02 -1.57 1.29
C ARG A 166 11.98 -2.70 1.26
N PHE A 167 11.05 -2.68 0.33
CA PHE A 167 9.99 -3.70 0.22
C PHE A 167 10.45 -4.92 -0.56
N PHE A 168 11.57 -4.84 -1.26
CA PHE A 168 12.16 -6.02 -1.86
C PHE A 168 12.67 -6.94 -0.74
N PRO A 169 12.20 -8.19 -0.65
CA PRO A 169 12.74 -9.13 0.33
C PRO A 169 14.25 -9.25 0.11
N LYS A 170 15.03 -9.11 1.17
CA LYS A 170 16.51 -9.20 1.05
C LYS A 170 16.85 -10.46 0.26
N PRO A 171 17.67 -10.33 -0.80
CA PRO A 171 18.08 -11.49 -1.56
C PRO A 171 18.77 -12.47 -0.62
N THR A 172 18.19 -13.64 -0.52
CA THR A 172 18.84 -14.77 0.10
C THR A 172 19.81 -15.29 -0.95
N ASN A 173 21.11 -15.27 -0.66
CA ASN A 173 22.06 -15.93 -1.56
C ASN A 173 21.78 -17.45 -1.59
N PHE A 174 22.31 -18.13 -2.59
CA PHE A 174 22.06 -19.56 -2.79
C PHE A 174 22.42 -20.40 -1.54
N ASP A 175 23.52 -20.11 -0.86
CA ASP A 175 23.97 -20.85 0.32
C ASP A 175 23.07 -20.58 1.54
N ASP A 176 22.60 -19.35 1.73
CA ASP A 176 21.63 -18.99 2.77
C ASP A 176 20.31 -19.70 2.54
N LEU A 177 19.82 -19.74 1.30
CA LEU A 177 18.59 -20.46 0.96
C LEU A 177 18.74 -21.95 1.24
N LEU A 178 19.85 -22.58 0.79
CA LEU A 178 20.10 -23.99 1.10
C LEU A 178 20.17 -24.27 2.60
N SER A 179 20.73 -23.35 3.36
CA SER A 179 20.80 -23.48 4.83
C SER A 179 19.40 -23.39 5.46
N GLN A 180 18.56 -22.48 4.98
CA GLN A 180 17.15 -22.35 5.43
C GLN A 180 16.35 -23.61 5.08
N LEU A 181 16.44 -24.09 3.86
CA LEU A 181 15.77 -25.32 3.41
C LEU A 181 16.21 -26.57 4.22
N LYS A 182 17.52 -26.68 4.54
CA LYS A 182 18.03 -27.78 5.35
C LYS A 182 17.55 -27.74 6.80
N ASN A 183 17.51 -26.58 7.39
CA ASN A 183 17.25 -26.43 8.82
C ASN A 183 15.77 -26.31 9.14
N LYS A 184 14.90 -26.08 8.16
CA LYS A 184 13.45 -25.77 8.31
C LYS A 184 13.15 -24.73 9.41
N ASN A 185 14.19 -24.02 9.85
CA ASN A 185 14.04 -22.94 10.82
C ASN A 185 13.56 -21.71 10.05
N LYS A 186 12.29 -21.38 10.23
CA LYS A 186 11.78 -20.06 9.82
C LYS A 186 12.61 -19.02 10.57
N THR A 187 13.44 -18.28 9.87
CA THR A 187 14.01 -17.05 10.42
C THR A 187 12.86 -16.10 10.67
N GLU A 188 12.63 -15.69 11.91
CA GLU A 188 11.66 -14.68 12.24
C GLU A 188 11.96 -13.43 11.39
N SER A 189 10.97 -12.99 10.63
CA SER A 189 11.06 -11.78 9.85
C SER A 189 10.66 -10.61 10.73
N TYR A 190 11.27 -9.45 10.52
CA TYR A 190 10.93 -8.19 11.16
C TYR A 190 9.41 -7.88 11.20
N ASN A 191 8.62 -8.48 10.31
CA ASN A 191 7.19 -8.26 10.17
C ASN A 191 6.36 -9.54 10.43
N ASP A 192 6.79 -10.43 11.32
CA ASP A 192 6.06 -11.66 11.62
C ASP A 192 4.81 -11.43 12.48
N THR A 193 4.72 -10.28 13.13
CA THR A 193 3.54 -9.83 13.84
C THR A 193 3.17 -8.41 13.44
N PHE A 194 1.88 -8.11 13.50
CA PHE A 194 1.36 -6.75 13.39
C PHE A 194 0.24 -6.53 14.39
N ILE A 195 -0.08 -5.28 14.63
CA ILE A 195 -1.23 -4.92 15.45
C ILE A 195 -2.31 -4.27 14.60
N TYR A 196 -3.57 -4.46 15.02
CA TYR A 196 -4.72 -3.89 14.31
C TYR A 196 -5.81 -3.48 15.30
N PRO A 197 -6.28 -2.23 15.26
CA PRO A 197 -7.42 -1.81 16.08
C PRO A 197 -8.73 -2.41 15.57
N THR A 198 -9.61 -2.83 16.45
CA THR A 198 -10.92 -3.38 16.07
C THR A 198 -11.84 -2.35 15.43
N GLY A 199 -11.58 -1.06 15.64
CA GLY A 199 -12.24 0.07 14.98
C GLY A 199 -11.69 0.41 13.58
N GLY A 200 -10.68 -0.34 13.09
CA GLY A 200 -10.05 -0.11 11.79
C GLY A 200 -8.88 0.88 11.82
N SER A 201 -8.30 1.15 10.66
CA SER A 201 -7.10 2.01 10.52
C SER A 201 -7.35 3.47 10.90
N VAL A 202 -8.59 3.94 10.89
CA VAL A 202 -8.98 5.29 11.33
C VAL A 202 -8.60 5.56 12.78
N GLU A 203 -8.47 4.54 13.62
CA GLU A 203 -8.08 4.71 15.02
C GLU A 203 -6.66 5.28 15.16
N PHE A 204 -5.77 4.99 14.21
CA PHE A 204 -4.46 5.65 14.13
C PHE A 204 -4.58 7.15 13.84
N VAL A 205 -5.50 7.52 12.96
CA VAL A 205 -5.80 8.94 12.68
C VAL A 205 -6.32 9.64 13.93
N LYS A 206 -7.28 9.02 14.62
CA LYS A 206 -7.87 9.55 15.86
C LYS A 206 -6.82 9.74 16.96
N SER A 207 -5.86 8.81 17.09
CA SER A 207 -4.77 8.93 18.06
C SER A 207 -3.89 10.16 17.81
N LEU A 208 -3.62 10.50 16.55
CA LEU A 208 -2.88 11.70 16.20
C LEU A 208 -3.68 12.99 16.44
N LEU A 209 -4.98 12.98 16.17
CA LEU A 209 -5.86 14.14 16.35
C LEU A 209 -5.91 14.63 17.81
N LYS A 210 -5.66 13.76 18.79
CA LYS A 210 -5.64 14.15 20.21
C LYS A 210 -4.60 15.25 20.55
N ARG A 211 -3.59 15.42 19.70
CA ARG A 211 -2.57 16.49 19.83
C ARG A 211 -2.67 17.56 18.76
N VAL A 212 -3.67 17.52 17.90
CA VAL A 212 -3.87 18.49 16.83
C VAL A 212 -5.00 19.44 17.23
N ASN A 213 -4.78 20.73 17.10
CA ASN A 213 -5.86 21.69 17.24
C ASN A 213 -6.77 21.61 16.00
N GLU A 214 -7.97 21.07 16.16
CA GLU A 214 -8.90 20.85 15.06
C GLU A 214 -9.38 22.16 14.41
N ASP A 215 -9.38 23.29 15.13
CA ASP A 215 -9.67 24.61 14.57
C ASP A 215 -8.63 25.04 13.51
N ASN A 216 -7.47 24.41 13.51
CA ASN A 216 -6.42 24.60 12.51
C ASN A 216 -6.52 23.65 11.31
N ILE A 217 -7.64 22.92 11.16
CA ILE A 217 -7.89 22.06 10.00
C ILE A 217 -8.99 22.67 9.14
N LEU A 218 -8.70 22.89 7.86
CA LEU A 218 -9.68 23.33 6.87
C LEU A 218 -10.01 22.17 5.95
N LEU A 219 -11.13 21.53 6.21
CA LEU A 219 -11.70 20.51 5.34
C LEU A 219 -12.38 21.15 4.11
N ASN A 220 -12.67 20.34 3.08
CA ASN A 220 -13.27 20.79 1.82
C ASN A 220 -12.50 21.97 1.19
N THR A 221 -11.18 22.03 1.45
CA THR A 221 -10.30 23.11 1.01
C THR A 221 -9.21 22.55 0.12
N GLU A 222 -9.39 22.68 -1.17
CA GLU A 222 -8.47 22.20 -2.18
C GLU A 222 -7.46 23.27 -2.57
N ILE A 223 -6.18 22.90 -2.61
CA ILE A 223 -5.12 23.75 -3.19
C ILE A 223 -5.20 23.65 -4.71
N ILE A 224 -5.37 24.77 -5.39
CA ILE A 224 -5.49 24.87 -6.85
C ILE A 224 -4.32 25.60 -7.52
N GLY A 225 -3.38 26.16 -6.74
CA GLY A 225 -2.16 26.80 -7.23
C GLY A 225 -1.23 27.17 -6.08
N ILE A 226 0.08 27.19 -6.33
CA ILE A 226 1.10 27.55 -5.35
C ILE A 226 2.13 28.47 -6.00
N ASP A 227 2.30 29.67 -5.44
CA ASP A 227 3.39 30.59 -5.77
C ASP A 227 4.44 30.51 -4.65
N LEU A 228 5.53 29.80 -4.91
CA LEU A 228 6.60 29.56 -3.93
C LEU A 228 7.41 30.83 -3.64
N GLU A 229 7.56 31.73 -4.64
CA GLU A 229 8.33 32.99 -4.47
C GLU A 229 7.56 33.96 -3.58
N LYS A 230 6.25 34.15 -3.84
CA LYS A 230 5.39 35.00 -3.03
C LYS A 230 4.90 34.33 -1.74
N LYS A 231 5.13 33.03 -1.60
CA LYS A 231 4.66 32.19 -0.48
C LYS A 231 3.14 32.27 -0.31
N ILE A 232 2.43 32.04 -1.41
CA ILE A 232 0.97 32.08 -1.48
C ILE A 232 0.46 30.75 -2.03
N ALA A 233 -0.49 30.14 -1.31
CA ALA A 233 -1.27 29.02 -1.80
C ALA A 233 -2.68 29.54 -2.17
N GLN A 234 -3.12 29.25 -3.38
CA GLN A 234 -4.46 29.50 -3.84
C GLN A 234 -5.33 28.29 -3.55
N THR A 235 -6.49 28.52 -2.97
CA THR A 235 -7.48 27.48 -2.68
C THR A 235 -8.79 27.76 -3.42
N ASN A 236 -9.68 26.77 -3.47
CA ASN A 236 -11.06 26.96 -3.92
C ASN A 236 -11.85 28.00 -3.08
N ASN A 237 -11.36 28.35 -1.88
CA ASN A 237 -12.02 29.27 -0.92
C ASN A 237 -11.26 30.59 -0.69
N GLY A 238 -10.18 30.86 -1.42
CA GLY A 238 -9.37 32.09 -1.32
C GLY A 238 -7.87 31.81 -1.29
N TYR A 239 -7.10 32.66 -0.59
CA TYR A 239 -5.63 32.60 -0.57
C TYR A 239 -5.11 32.45 0.85
N ILE A 240 -4.02 31.69 0.99
CA ILE A 240 -3.29 31.51 2.24
C ILE A 240 -1.84 31.95 2.02
N LYS A 241 -1.39 32.94 2.81
CA LYS A 241 0.03 33.32 2.88
C LYS A 241 0.70 32.50 3.96
N PHE A 242 1.89 31.97 3.65
CA PHE A 242 2.67 31.13 4.56
C PHE A 242 4.13 31.57 4.64
N ASN A 243 4.82 31.23 5.71
CA ASN A 243 6.27 31.36 5.81
C ASN A 243 6.97 30.05 5.42
N LYS A 244 6.42 28.91 5.90
CA LYS A 244 6.87 27.57 5.62
C LYS A 244 5.73 26.78 4.98
N LEU A 245 6.08 25.93 4.01
CA LEU A 245 5.14 25.01 3.36
C LEU A 245 5.60 23.58 3.59
N VAL A 246 4.68 22.72 4.04
CA VAL A 246 4.89 21.29 4.11
C VAL A 246 3.90 20.63 3.17
N ASN A 247 4.44 19.99 2.15
CA ASN A 247 3.65 19.25 1.18
C ASN A 247 3.57 17.77 1.58
N THR A 248 2.36 17.25 1.77
CA THR A 248 2.11 15.82 1.97
C THR A 248 1.22 15.21 0.88
N MET A 249 0.90 16.01 -0.15
CA MET A 249 0.21 15.49 -1.35
C MET A 249 1.19 14.77 -2.28
N PRO A 250 0.71 14.00 -3.27
CA PRO A 250 1.55 13.38 -4.28
C PRO A 250 2.44 14.39 -5.00
N PHE A 251 3.71 14.02 -5.22
CA PHE A 251 4.74 14.92 -5.74
C PHE A 251 4.40 15.47 -7.14
N ASP A 252 3.83 14.63 -8.01
CA ASP A 252 3.39 15.05 -9.35
C ASP A 252 2.29 16.12 -9.30
N THR A 253 1.36 15.99 -8.35
CA THR A 253 0.29 16.97 -8.12
C THR A 253 0.86 18.28 -7.61
N PHE A 254 1.76 18.20 -6.63
CA PHE A 254 2.45 19.39 -6.11
C PHE A 254 3.22 20.13 -7.19
N MET A 255 3.99 19.44 -8.00
CA MET A 255 4.76 20.02 -9.11
C MET A 255 3.86 20.76 -10.11
N LYS A 256 2.72 20.15 -10.49
CA LYS A 256 1.73 20.80 -11.36
C LYS A 256 1.22 22.12 -10.77
N LEU A 257 0.92 22.10 -9.48
CA LEU A 257 0.39 23.30 -8.77
C LEU A 257 1.43 24.41 -8.62
N THR A 258 2.73 24.10 -8.70
CA THR A 258 3.82 25.09 -8.74
C THR A 258 4.18 25.56 -10.16
N GLY A 259 3.49 25.03 -11.20
CA GLY A 259 3.72 25.39 -12.60
C GLY A 259 4.87 24.62 -13.27
N GLU A 260 5.40 23.60 -12.63
CA GLU A 260 6.48 22.77 -13.20
C GLU A 260 5.94 21.68 -14.14
N LYS A 261 6.74 21.27 -15.12
CA LYS A 261 6.41 20.17 -16.03
C LYS A 261 6.62 18.82 -15.37
N VAL A 262 5.65 17.93 -15.51
CA VAL A 262 5.61 16.62 -14.81
C VAL A 262 5.22 15.43 -15.71
N ASP A 263 5.32 15.60 -17.02
CA ASP A 263 4.84 14.59 -18.00
C ASP A 263 5.49 13.21 -17.83
N GLU A 264 6.65 13.17 -17.17
CA GLU A 264 7.44 11.94 -16.94
C GLU A 264 7.21 11.33 -15.53
N LEU A 265 6.36 11.97 -14.70
CA LEU A 265 5.96 11.43 -13.42
C LEU A 265 4.66 10.64 -13.60
N SER A 266 4.69 9.36 -13.32
CA SER A 266 3.54 8.48 -13.46
C SER A 266 3.27 7.66 -12.22
N SER A 267 2.06 7.16 -12.11
CA SER A 267 1.60 6.28 -11.05
C SER A 267 0.44 5.44 -11.59
N ASN A 268 0.13 4.36 -10.92
CA ASN A 268 -1.12 3.66 -11.13
C ASN A 268 -2.23 4.18 -10.20
N LYS A 269 -3.39 3.55 -10.30
CA LYS A 269 -4.44 3.54 -9.29
C LYS A 269 -4.71 2.11 -8.82
N VAL A 270 -5.25 1.98 -7.62
CA VAL A 270 -5.72 0.71 -7.08
C VAL A 270 -7.20 0.81 -6.80
N VAL A 271 -7.96 -0.13 -7.35
CA VAL A 271 -9.37 -0.32 -7.02
C VAL A 271 -9.45 -1.40 -5.96
N VAL A 272 -10.08 -1.07 -4.84
CA VAL A 272 -10.29 -1.98 -3.72
C VAL A 272 -11.77 -2.32 -3.63
N PHE A 273 -12.08 -3.61 -3.67
CA PHE A 273 -13.40 -4.12 -3.34
C PHE A 273 -13.37 -4.66 -1.91
N ASN A 274 -14.07 -3.99 -0.99
CA ASN A 274 -14.42 -4.57 0.30
C ASN A 274 -15.69 -5.39 0.13
N LEU A 275 -15.65 -6.66 0.54
CA LEU A 275 -16.73 -7.63 0.32
C LEU A 275 -17.08 -8.32 1.63
N GLY A 276 -18.37 -8.33 1.98
CA GLY A 276 -18.88 -9.03 3.16
C GLY A 276 -19.81 -10.17 2.78
N PHE A 277 -19.58 -11.37 3.32
CA PHE A 277 -20.34 -12.57 3.02
C PHE A 277 -21.02 -13.14 4.25
N ASP A 278 -22.00 -14.02 4.02
CA ASP A 278 -22.86 -14.62 5.06
C ASP A 278 -22.22 -15.76 5.85
N LYS A 279 -21.15 -16.38 5.32
CA LYS A 279 -20.49 -17.57 5.87
C LYS A 279 -19.00 -17.32 6.13
N PRO A 280 -18.35 -18.09 7.01
CA PRO A 280 -16.90 -18.04 7.22
C PRO A 280 -16.14 -18.61 6.02
N THR A 281 -14.80 -18.40 6.00
CA THR A 281 -13.89 -19.02 5.05
C THR A 281 -13.05 -20.12 5.70
N ASP A 282 -12.66 -21.13 4.91
CA ASP A 282 -11.70 -22.16 5.31
C ASP A 282 -10.24 -21.69 5.14
N ILE A 283 -10.03 -20.54 4.50
CA ILE A 283 -8.69 -20.01 4.22
C ILE A 283 -8.14 -19.35 5.47
N ASN A 284 -7.06 -19.90 6.03
CA ASN A 284 -6.41 -19.39 7.24
C ASN A 284 -5.20 -18.50 6.88
N SER A 285 -5.43 -17.44 6.10
CA SER A 285 -4.44 -16.42 5.74
C SER A 285 -4.95 -15.04 6.18
N ASN A 286 -4.05 -14.13 6.52
CA ASN A 286 -4.42 -12.73 6.64
C ASN A 286 -4.54 -12.07 5.26
N TRP A 287 -3.70 -12.51 4.31
CA TRP A 287 -3.84 -12.17 2.89
C TRP A 287 -3.15 -13.20 2.00
N VAL A 288 -3.57 -13.22 0.76
CA VAL A 288 -3.03 -14.09 -0.29
C VAL A 288 -2.69 -13.24 -1.52
N TYR A 289 -1.54 -13.52 -2.12
CA TYR A 289 -1.07 -12.92 -3.37
C TYR A 289 -1.43 -13.80 -4.55
N TYR A 290 -1.82 -13.18 -5.68
CA TYR A 290 -2.31 -13.85 -6.87
C TYR A 290 -1.51 -13.40 -8.11
N PRO A 291 -0.44 -14.12 -8.48
CA PRO A 291 0.33 -13.84 -9.69
C PRO A 291 -0.32 -14.34 -10.98
N GLY A 292 -1.36 -15.18 -10.89
CA GLY A 292 -2.03 -15.83 -12.02
C GLY A 292 -2.87 -14.87 -12.88
N ASP A 293 -3.83 -15.40 -13.60
CA ASP A 293 -4.70 -14.68 -14.54
C ASP A 293 -5.91 -14.00 -13.88
N GLU A 294 -6.03 -14.10 -12.54
CA GLU A 294 -7.05 -13.38 -11.79
C GLU A 294 -6.90 -11.86 -12.00
N ILE A 295 -8.03 -11.14 -12.02
CA ILE A 295 -7.99 -9.68 -12.21
C ILE A 295 -7.30 -8.94 -11.05
N PHE A 296 -7.30 -9.50 -9.86
CA PHE A 296 -6.69 -8.96 -8.65
C PHE A 296 -5.29 -9.50 -8.42
N TYR A 297 -4.48 -8.74 -7.67
CA TYR A 297 -3.13 -9.17 -7.26
C TYR A 297 -3.07 -9.59 -5.79
N ARG A 298 -4.02 -9.17 -4.94
CA ARG A 298 -4.06 -9.50 -3.52
C ARG A 298 -5.50 -9.58 -3.01
N VAL A 299 -5.76 -10.56 -2.15
CA VAL A 299 -6.99 -10.68 -1.36
C VAL A 299 -6.61 -10.75 0.11
N GLY A 300 -7.15 -9.88 0.92
CA GLY A 300 -6.98 -9.92 2.37
C GLY A 300 -8.26 -10.30 3.10
N PHE A 301 -8.10 -10.85 4.29
CA PHE A 301 -9.16 -11.45 5.09
C PHE A 301 -9.28 -10.74 6.43
N TYR A 302 -10.14 -9.73 6.53
CA TYR A 302 -10.38 -9.01 7.78
C TYR A 302 -10.94 -9.93 8.88
N ASN A 303 -11.79 -10.88 8.52
CA ASN A 303 -12.32 -11.85 9.47
C ASN A 303 -11.23 -12.67 10.17
N ASN A 304 -10.13 -13.00 9.50
CA ASN A 304 -9.00 -13.71 10.11
C ASN A 304 -8.14 -12.81 11.00
N ILE A 305 -8.24 -11.50 10.83
CA ILE A 305 -7.59 -10.50 11.69
C ILE A 305 -8.44 -10.28 12.95
N PHE A 306 -9.74 -10.09 12.77
CA PHE A 306 -10.67 -9.76 13.88
C PHE A 306 -11.29 -10.98 14.56
N GLY A 307 -11.13 -12.19 14.00
CA GLY A 307 -11.72 -13.41 14.54
C GLY A 307 -13.25 -13.46 14.41
N THR A 308 -13.80 -12.93 13.30
CA THR A 308 -15.26 -12.89 13.08
C THR A 308 -15.76 -14.08 12.27
N ASP A 309 -17.02 -14.49 12.51
CA ASP A 309 -17.64 -15.68 11.88
C ASP A 309 -18.07 -15.47 10.42
N LYS A 310 -18.14 -14.22 9.97
CA LYS A 310 -18.52 -13.89 8.59
C LYS A 310 -17.29 -13.48 7.80
N MET A 311 -17.12 -14.03 6.60
CA MET A 311 -16.01 -13.66 5.74
C MET A 311 -16.10 -12.20 5.32
N SER A 312 -15.01 -11.48 5.54
CA SER A 312 -14.86 -10.08 5.18
C SER A 312 -13.51 -9.89 4.47
N LEU A 313 -13.57 -9.42 3.24
CA LEU A 313 -12.42 -9.34 2.34
C LEU A 313 -12.12 -7.90 1.93
N TYR A 314 -10.84 -7.62 1.64
CA TYR A 314 -10.46 -6.59 0.70
C TYR A 314 -9.78 -7.24 -0.51
N VAL A 315 -10.15 -6.82 -1.71
CA VAL A 315 -9.63 -7.34 -2.98
C VAL A 315 -9.02 -6.19 -3.76
N GLU A 316 -7.76 -6.29 -4.14
CA GLU A 316 -7.00 -5.19 -4.75
C GLU A 316 -6.70 -5.46 -6.22
N ILE A 317 -7.02 -4.47 -7.05
CA ILE A 317 -6.79 -4.47 -8.50
C ILE A 317 -5.93 -3.25 -8.85
N GLY A 318 -4.74 -3.50 -9.41
CA GLY A 318 -3.94 -2.44 -10.01
C GLY A 318 -4.49 -2.09 -11.40
N MET A 319 -4.61 -0.79 -11.67
CA MET A 319 -5.10 -0.29 -12.96
C MET A 319 -4.27 0.91 -13.42
N ASP A 320 -4.15 1.08 -14.73
CA ASP A 320 -3.59 2.31 -15.27
C ASP A 320 -4.36 3.54 -14.78
N LYS A 321 -3.65 4.62 -14.47
CA LYS A 321 -4.21 5.85 -13.91
C LYS A 321 -5.35 6.44 -14.73
N THR A 322 -5.28 6.27 -16.06
CA THR A 322 -6.24 6.85 -17.03
C THR A 322 -7.43 5.95 -17.34
N GLN A 323 -7.33 4.65 -17.06
CA GLN A 323 -8.38 3.68 -17.37
C GLN A 323 -9.65 3.97 -16.55
N GLU A 324 -10.81 3.94 -17.17
CA GLU A 324 -12.10 4.11 -16.48
C GLU A 324 -12.42 2.91 -15.58
N VAL A 325 -13.05 3.18 -14.44
CA VAL A 325 -13.49 2.17 -13.49
C VAL A 325 -14.98 1.93 -13.68
N ASN A 326 -15.31 0.78 -14.23
CA ASN A 326 -16.70 0.29 -14.28
C ASN A 326 -16.90 -0.67 -13.10
N GLU A 327 -17.50 -0.17 -12.03
CA GLU A 327 -17.63 -0.90 -10.76
C GLU A 327 -18.42 -2.20 -10.89
N GLU A 328 -19.55 -2.20 -11.63
CA GLU A 328 -20.39 -3.38 -11.82
C GLU A 328 -19.65 -4.48 -12.57
N GLN A 329 -19.03 -4.13 -13.69
CA GLN A 329 -18.27 -5.09 -14.49
C GLN A 329 -17.06 -5.65 -13.73
N LEU A 330 -16.38 -4.81 -12.94
CA LEU A 330 -15.25 -5.25 -12.13
C LEU A 330 -15.70 -6.15 -10.98
N LEU A 331 -16.82 -5.82 -10.31
CA LEU A 331 -17.37 -6.66 -9.26
C LEU A 331 -17.73 -8.06 -9.78
N GLU A 332 -18.39 -8.16 -10.94
CA GLU A 332 -18.70 -9.43 -11.57
C GLU A 332 -17.42 -10.26 -11.81
N LYS A 333 -16.39 -9.66 -12.38
CA LYS A 333 -15.10 -10.33 -12.63
C LYS A 333 -14.43 -10.77 -11.32
N VAL A 334 -14.43 -9.91 -10.31
CA VAL A 334 -13.86 -10.22 -8.98
C VAL A 334 -14.57 -11.43 -8.38
N LEU A 335 -15.90 -11.46 -8.37
CA LEU A 335 -16.67 -12.57 -7.81
C LEU A 335 -16.44 -13.88 -8.59
N ASN A 336 -16.35 -13.80 -9.93
CA ASN A 336 -16.05 -14.96 -10.78
C ASN A 336 -14.65 -15.51 -10.49
N ASP A 337 -13.63 -14.64 -10.39
CA ASP A 337 -12.27 -15.06 -10.08
C ASP A 337 -12.14 -15.59 -8.64
N LEU A 338 -12.77 -14.94 -7.64
CA LEU A 338 -12.79 -15.45 -6.27
C LEU A 338 -13.43 -16.86 -6.18
N SER A 339 -14.47 -17.10 -6.98
CA SER A 339 -15.08 -18.43 -7.08
C SER A 339 -14.15 -19.44 -7.75
N ARG A 340 -13.51 -19.06 -8.84
CA ARG A 340 -12.57 -19.90 -9.61
C ARG A 340 -11.38 -20.35 -8.76
N VAL A 341 -10.83 -19.45 -7.93
CA VAL A 341 -9.71 -19.77 -7.04
C VAL A 341 -10.15 -20.35 -5.68
N GLY A 342 -11.45 -20.61 -5.49
CA GLY A 342 -12.00 -21.28 -4.32
C GLY A 342 -12.07 -20.45 -3.04
N VAL A 343 -11.96 -19.12 -3.14
CA VAL A 343 -12.16 -18.19 -1.99
C VAL A 343 -13.62 -18.15 -1.61
N ILE A 344 -14.51 -18.02 -2.58
CA ILE A 344 -15.96 -18.12 -2.38
C ILE A 344 -16.47 -19.44 -3.00
N LYS A 345 -17.41 -20.07 -2.32
CA LYS A 345 -18.08 -21.32 -2.76
C LYS A 345 -19.60 -21.08 -2.76
N GLU A 346 -20.26 -21.51 -1.70
CA GLU A 346 -21.69 -21.28 -1.46
C GLU A 346 -21.94 -20.03 -0.58
N HIS A 347 -21.13 -18.98 -0.75
CA HIS A 347 -21.25 -17.72 -0.01
C HIS A 347 -22.19 -16.78 -0.72
N ASN A 348 -23.08 -16.11 0.05
CA ASN A 348 -23.90 -15.01 -0.45
C ASN A 348 -23.23 -13.69 -0.09
N LEU A 349 -23.07 -12.80 -1.06
CA LEU A 349 -22.60 -11.45 -0.82
C LEU A 349 -23.68 -10.68 -0.05
N ILE A 350 -23.37 -10.18 1.15
CA ILE A 350 -24.28 -9.37 1.98
C ILE A 350 -24.16 -7.90 1.60
N ASP A 351 -22.91 -7.44 1.44
CA ASP A 351 -22.62 -6.03 1.20
C ASP A 351 -21.23 -5.86 0.54
N HIS A 352 -21.06 -4.76 -0.17
CA HIS A 352 -19.78 -4.41 -0.77
C HIS A 352 -19.56 -2.90 -0.80
N GLN A 353 -18.30 -2.52 -0.88
CA GLN A 353 -17.87 -1.13 -1.07
C GLN A 353 -16.73 -1.12 -2.09
N VAL A 354 -16.75 -0.13 -2.98
CA VAL A 354 -15.66 0.11 -3.93
C VAL A 354 -14.93 1.39 -3.55
N ILE A 355 -13.61 1.32 -3.53
CA ILE A 355 -12.73 2.45 -3.22
C ILE A 355 -11.70 2.57 -4.35
N VAL A 356 -11.49 3.77 -4.86
CA VAL A 356 -10.47 4.04 -5.86
C VAL A 356 -9.38 4.91 -5.23
N MET A 357 -8.22 4.33 -5.01
CA MET A 357 -7.03 5.06 -4.57
C MET A 357 -6.24 5.54 -5.80
N ASN A 358 -6.19 6.86 -6.00
CA ASN A 358 -5.52 7.48 -7.13
C ASN A 358 -4.83 8.79 -6.72
N PRO A 359 -3.49 8.88 -6.77
CA PRO A 359 -2.55 7.82 -7.11
C PRO A 359 -2.41 6.76 -6.02
N ALA A 360 -2.00 5.54 -6.39
CA ALA A 360 -1.67 4.49 -5.43
C ALA A 360 -0.16 4.21 -5.42
N TYR A 361 0.37 3.49 -6.41
CA TYR A 361 1.81 3.23 -6.52
C TYR A 361 2.46 4.18 -7.52
N VAL A 362 3.45 4.94 -7.04
CA VAL A 362 4.26 5.82 -7.89
C VAL A 362 5.28 4.99 -8.65
N HIS A 363 5.39 5.23 -9.96
CA HIS A 363 6.39 4.59 -10.80
C HIS A 363 7.74 5.29 -10.63
N ILE A 364 8.65 4.64 -9.91
CA ILE A 364 10.00 5.16 -9.72
C ILE A 364 10.82 4.78 -10.95
N THR A 365 11.16 5.76 -11.76
CA THR A 365 12.00 5.64 -12.96
C THR A 365 13.31 6.40 -12.76
N LYS A 366 14.33 6.14 -13.58
CA LYS A 366 15.57 6.96 -13.59
C LYS A 366 15.24 8.43 -13.74
N LYS A 367 14.30 8.74 -14.64
CA LYS A 367 13.88 10.11 -14.93
C LYS A 367 13.14 10.77 -13.77
N SER A 368 12.22 10.05 -13.12
CA SER A 368 11.52 10.59 -11.94
C SER A 368 12.48 10.92 -10.79
N LYS A 369 13.53 10.11 -10.60
CA LYS A 369 14.60 10.39 -9.64
C LYS A 369 15.40 11.64 -10.00
N GLU A 370 15.76 11.83 -11.29
CA GLU A 370 16.45 13.03 -11.75
C GLU A 370 15.61 14.28 -11.50
N ILE A 371 14.32 14.25 -11.84
CA ILE A 371 13.39 15.36 -11.61
C ILE A 371 13.34 15.70 -10.11
N TYR A 372 13.15 14.71 -9.25
CA TYR A 372 13.11 14.91 -7.81
C TYR A 372 14.42 15.51 -7.27
N ASN A 373 15.57 14.92 -7.66
CA ASN A 373 16.89 15.39 -7.22
C ASN A 373 17.22 16.81 -7.70
N ASN A 374 16.78 17.18 -8.90
CA ASN A 374 16.98 18.53 -9.41
C ASN A 374 16.08 19.54 -8.71
N TRP A 375 14.84 19.16 -8.43
CA TRP A 375 13.91 20.02 -7.74
C TRP A 375 14.28 20.22 -6.26
N SER A 376 14.72 19.17 -5.57
CA SER A 376 15.08 19.23 -4.14
C SER A 376 16.31 20.09 -3.84
N LYS A 377 17.04 20.52 -4.86
CA LYS A 377 18.20 21.42 -4.74
C LYS A 377 17.84 22.90 -4.93
N LYS A 378 16.63 23.19 -5.40
CA LYS A 378 16.09 24.55 -5.53
C LYS A 378 15.57 25.06 -4.18
#